data_090b30b7a82cfe46c5d763936fb7f4a7
#
_entry.id   090b30b7a82cfe46c5d763936fb7f4a7
#
_cell.length_a   1.000
_cell.length_b   1.000
_cell.length_c   1.000
_cell.angle_alpha   90.00
_cell.angle_beta   90.00
_cell.angle_gamma   90.00
#
_symmetry.space_group_name_H-M   'P 1'
#
loop_
_entity.id
_entity.type
_entity.pdbx_description
1 polymer ?
#
loop_
_entity_poly.entity_id
_entity_poly.type
_entity_poly.pdbx_seq_one_letter_code
_entity_poly.pdbx_strand_id
1 'polypeptide(L)'
;ASASDPAALEGTQDSSLLDRQPQTLREAFNRIRLQLTPTSLLFRHALRMAIALVAGYAALHAIHPEQGYWVLLTTVFVCQPNYGATRIKLVQRISGTVLGLVVGWALFDLFPSQPVQALFAVVAGVVFFATRSTRYTLATAAITLMVLFCFNQVGDGYGLIWPRLFDTLLGSLIAAAAVFLILPDWQGRRLNQVVANTLSCNSDYLRQIMRQYDSGKHDDLAYRLARRNAHNADAALSTTLSNMLLEPGHFRKDAETGFRFLILSHTLLNYLSGLGAHRESLPDDASDALLERAAEQLAASLDDLATALAQNKPVAIYSEEEEALAQQLEQIPEEMDDAHRLVQTQLGLICRQLAPLRSMAAHLIKQQPVQR
;
A
#
# COMPACT_ATOMS: atom_id res chain seq x y z
N ALA A 1 36.44 -32.32 -11.28
CA ALA A 1 36.09 -31.35 -10.23
C ALA A 1 36.15 -29.98 -10.87
N SER A 2 35.02 -29.49 -11.38
CA SER A 2 34.86 -28.11 -11.83
C SER A 2 34.52 -27.27 -10.61
N ALA A 3 35.45 -26.38 -10.23
CA ALA A 3 35.15 -25.34 -9.26
C ALA A 3 34.03 -24.46 -9.86
N SER A 4 32.88 -24.43 -9.22
CA SER A 4 31.80 -23.50 -9.54
C SER A 4 32.31 -22.09 -9.30
N ASP A 5 32.32 -21.30 -10.36
CA ASP A 5 32.74 -19.90 -10.35
C ASP A 5 31.91 -19.09 -9.35
N PRO A 6 32.46 -18.53 -8.26
CA PRO A 6 31.72 -17.77 -7.28
C PRO A 6 31.00 -16.56 -7.87
N ALA A 7 31.53 -15.95 -8.95
CA ALA A 7 30.88 -14.84 -9.66
C ALA A 7 29.56 -15.24 -10.34
N ALA A 8 29.40 -16.52 -10.74
CA ALA A 8 28.16 -17.02 -11.32
C ALA A 8 27.04 -17.19 -10.27
N LEU A 9 27.41 -17.44 -9.01
CA LEU A 9 26.46 -17.51 -7.88
C LEU A 9 26.01 -16.13 -7.42
N GLU A 10 26.88 -15.14 -7.42
CA GLU A 10 26.54 -13.76 -7.08
C GLU A 10 25.58 -13.14 -8.12
N GLY A 11 25.81 -13.37 -9.41
CA GLY A 11 24.92 -12.90 -10.48
C GLY A 11 23.51 -13.49 -10.43
N THR A 12 23.35 -14.74 -9.98
CA THR A 12 22.04 -15.40 -9.80
C THR A 12 21.31 -14.93 -8.55
N GLN A 13 22.01 -14.58 -7.48
CA GLN A 13 21.40 -14.09 -6.23
C GLN A 13 20.94 -12.64 -6.36
N ASP A 14 21.70 -11.78 -7.03
CA ASP A 14 21.31 -10.38 -7.28
C ASP A 14 20.03 -10.26 -8.08
N SER A 15 19.72 -11.24 -8.91
CA SER A 15 18.48 -11.26 -9.69
C SER A 15 17.22 -11.40 -8.82
N SER A 16 17.32 -11.84 -7.57
CA SER A 16 16.18 -11.92 -6.63
C SER A 16 15.72 -10.53 -6.13
N LEU A 17 16.58 -9.51 -6.22
CA LEU A 17 16.21 -8.12 -5.95
C LEU A 17 15.40 -7.48 -7.08
N LEU A 18 15.47 -8.02 -8.28
CA LEU A 18 14.68 -7.58 -9.42
C LEU A 18 13.38 -8.36 -9.46
N ASP A 19 12.26 -7.63 -9.52
CA ASP A 19 10.95 -8.25 -9.78
C ASP A 19 10.90 -8.64 -11.28
N ARG A 20 11.41 -9.86 -11.59
CA ARG A 20 11.49 -10.34 -12.96
C ARG A 20 10.09 -10.53 -13.53
N GLN A 21 9.83 -9.90 -14.66
CA GLN A 21 8.68 -10.26 -15.48
C GLN A 21 8.81 -11.73 -15.91
N PRO A 22 7.70 -12.50 -15.96
CA PRO A 22 7.74 -13.88 -16.37
C PRO A 22 8.31 -13.97 -17.80
N GLN A 23 9.36 -14.76 -17.98
CA GLN A 23 10.02 -14.92 -19.28
C GLN A 23 9.38 -16.05 -20.10
N THR A 24 8.64 -16.95 -19.44
CA THR A 24 7.97 -18.08 -20.07
C THR A 24 6.47 -18.09 -19.76
N LEU A 25 5.66 -18.63 -20.68
CA LEU A 25 4.23 -18.81 -20.47
C LEU A 25 3.92 -19.68 -19.24
N ARG A 26 4.78 -20.65 -18.94
CA ARG A 26 4.65 -21.51 -17.78
C ARG A 26 4.85 -20.75 -16.47
N GLU A 27 5.82 -19.84 -16.41
CA GLU A 27 6.03 -18.97 -15.23
C GLU A 27 4.86 -17.99 -15.06
N ALA A 28 4.37 -17.40 -16.15
CA ALA A 28 3.19 -16.55 -16.13
C ALA A 28 1.96 -17.31 -15.59
N PHE A 29 1.73 -18.53 -16.08
CA PHE A 29 0.62 -19.37 -15.61
C PHE A 29 0.77 -19.74 -14.14
N ASN A 30 1.96 -20.11 -13.68
CA ASN A 30 2.22 -20.41 -12.28
C ASN A 30 1.98 -19.19 -11.38
N ARG A 31 2.38 -17.99 -11.80
CA ARG A 31 2.09 -16.76 -11.06
C ARG A 31 0.58 -16.48 -10.99
N ILE A 32 -0.15 -16.67 -12.08
CA ILE A 32 -1.62 -16.53 -12.10
C ILE A 32 -2.24 -17.54 -11.12
N ARG A 33 -1.84 -18.81 -11.18
CA ARG A 33 -2.35 -19.87 -10.30
C ARG A 33 -2.13 -19.54 -8.80
N LEU A 34 -0.97 -19.00 -8.44
CA LEU A 34 -0.67 -18.56 -7.07
C LEU A 34 -1.55 -17.40 -6.61
N GLN A 35 -2.03 -16.58 -7.54
CA GLN A 35 -2.94 -15.47 -7.24
C GLN A 35 -4.43 -15.87 -7.21
N LEU A 36 -4.80 -17.06 -7.70
CA LEU A 36 -6.19 -17.56 -7.71
C LEU A 36 -6.61 -18.09 -6.32
N THR A 37 -6.42 -17.26 -5.29
CA THR A 37 -6.82 -17.57 -3.92
C THR A 37 -7.76 -16.49 -3.38
N PRO A 38 -8.78 -16.83 -2.56
CA PRO A 38 -9.69 -15.84 -1.97
C PRO A 38 -9.00 -14.78 -1.10
N THR A 39 -7.77 -15.06 -0.67
CA THR A 39 -6.93 -14.14 0.13
C THR A 39 -6.19 -13.13 -0.74
N SER A 40 -6.02 -13.41 -2.05
CA SER A 40 -5.34 -12.51 -2.99
C SER A 40 -6.18 -11.26 -3.28
N LEU A 41 -5.58 -10.08 -3.17
CA LEU A 41 -6.19 -8.81 -3.53
C LEU A 41 -6.55 -8.74 -5.01
N LEU A 42 -5.66 -9.29 -5.87
CA LEU A 42 -5.87 -9.31 -7.31
C LEU A 42 -7.06 -10.19 -7.69
N PHE A 43 -7.18 -11.39 -7.10
CA PHE A 43 -8.32 -12.27 -7.33
C PHE A 43 -9.64 -11.63 -6.89
N ARG A 44 -9.68 -11.05 -5.68
CA ARG A 44 -10.88 -10.35 -5.18
C ARG A 44 -11.28 -9.20 -6.09
N HIS A 45 -10.31 -8.41 -6.55
CA HIS A 45 -10.59 -7.30 -7.46
C HIS A 45 -11.09 -7.80 -8.83
N ALA A 46 -10.45 -8.82 -9.40
CA ALA A 46 -10.86 -9.40 -10.69
C ALA A 46 -12.29 -9.98 -10.61
N LEU A 47 -12.62 -10.74 -9.55
CA LEU A 47 -13.96 -11.29 -9.35
C LEU A 47 -15.00 -10.19 -9.18
N ARG A 48 -14.68 -9.16 -8.38
CA ARG A 48 -15.54 -8.00 -8.15
C ARG A 48 -15.81 -7.24 -9.44
N MET A 49 -14.77 -7.00 -10.23
CA MET A 49 -14.85 -6.34 -11.52
C MET A 49 -15.71 -7.16 -12.50
N ALA A 50 -15.49 -8.48 -12.59
CA ALA A 50 -16.27 -9.36 -13.47
C ALA A 50 -17.76 -9.32 -13.12
N ILE A 51 -18.12 -9.46 -11.85
CA ILE A 51 -19.52 -9.41 -11.40
C ILE A 51 -20.13 -8.02 -11.65
N ALA A 52 -19.38 -6.95 -11.38
CA ALA A 52 -19.84 -5.58 -11.63
C ALA A 52 -20.09 -5.33 -13.12
N LEU A 53 -19.25 -5.85 -14.01
CA LEU A 53 -19.44 -5.73 -15.47
C LEU A 53 -20.66 -6.53 -15.96
N VAL A 54 -20.86 -7.75 -15.43
CA VAL A 54 -22.06 -8.55 -15.74
C VAL A 54 -23.32 -7.83 -15.28
N ALA A 55 -23.32 -7.27 -14.06
CA ALA A 55 -24.44 -6.48 -13.55
C ALA A 55 -24.66 -5.21 -14.38
N GLY A 56 -23.60 -4.50 -14.76
CA GLY A 56 -23.68 -3.34 -15.64
C GLY A 56 -24.23 -3.68 -17.04
N TYR A 57 -23.81 -4.82 -17.60
CA TYR A 57 -24.31 -5.31 -18.87
C TYR A 57 -25.79 -5.69 -18.81
N ALA A 58 -26.21 -6.36 -17.75
CA ALA A 58 -27.63 -6.67 -17.53
C ALA A 58 -28.48 -5.41 -17.36
N ALA A 59 -28.01 -4.44 -16.59
CA ALA A 59 -28.68 -3.15 -16.40
C ALA A 59 -28.82 -2.37 -17.72
N LEU A 60 -27.75 -2.34 -18.52
CA LEU A 60 -27.74 -1.75 -19.85
C LEU A 60 -28.87 -2.32 -20.75
N HIS A 61 -28.95 -3.66 -20.84
CA HIS A 61 -29.98 -4.31 -21.69
C HIS A 61 -31.41 -4.11 -21.19
N ALA A 62 -31.57 -3.93 -19.86
CA ALA A 62 -32.87 -3.68 -19.25
C ALA A 62 -33.37 -2.23 -19.44
N ILE A 63 -32.46 -1.24 -19.55
CA ILE A 63 -32.82 0.17 -19.53
C ILE A 63 -32.67 0.83 -20.90
N HIS A 64 -31.50 0.75 -21.54
CA HIS A 64 -31.19 1.39 -22.81
C HIS A 64 -30.20 0.58 -23.65
N PRO A 65 -30.60 -0.37 -24.46
CA PRO A 65 -29.70 -1.26 -25.20
C PRO A 65 -28.79 -0.55 -26.22
N GLU A 66 -29.17 0.62 -26.72
CA GLU A 66 -28.45 1.29 -27.79
C GLU A 66 -27.32 2.22 -27.38
N GLN A 67 -27.34 2.75 -26.15
CA GLN A 67 -26.40 3.81 -25.72
C GLN A 67 -25.68 3.52 -24.38
N GLY A 68 -26.03 2.48 -23.66
CA GLY A 68 -25.60 2.26 -22.25
C GLY A 68 -24.16 1.74 -22.03
N TYR A 69 -23.32 1.66 -23.06
CA TYR A 69 -21.92 1.23 -22.91
C TYR A 69 -21.11 2.14 -21.97
N TRP A 70 -21.56 3.37 -21.72
CA TRP A 70 -20.96 4.29 -20.77
C TRP A 70 -21.09 3.80 -19.33
N VAL A 71 -22.11 3.03 -18.99
CA VAL A 71 -22.26 2.36 -17.70
C VAL A 71 -21.08 1.43 -17.46
N LEU A 72 -20.74 0.58 -18.45
CA LEU A 72 -19.62 -0.36 -18.36
C LEU A 72 -18.28 0.36 -18.21
N LEU A 73 -18.04 1.38 -19.03
CA LEU A 73 -16.83 2.20 -18.94
C LEU A 73 -16.69 2.85 -17.57
N THR A 74 -17.77 3.42 -17.06
CA THR A 74 -17.77 4.04 -15.72
C THR A 74 -17.50 3.00 -14.65
N THR A 75 -18.13 1.83 -14.71
CA THR A 75 -17.90 0.71 -13.78
C THR A 75 -16.44 0.30 -13.76
N VAL A 76 -15.79 0.13 -14.93
CA VAL A 76 -14.37 -0.22 -15.03
C VAL A 76 -13.45 0.83 -14.39
N PHE A 77 -13.69 2.11 -14.70
CA PHE A 77 -12.80 3.18 -14.20
C PHE A 77 -13.00 3.49 -12.72
N VAL A 78 -14.21 3.32 -12.19
CA VAL A 78 -14.55 3.63 -10.80
C VAL A 78 -14.24 2.47 -9.87
N CYS A 79 -14.43 1.21 -10.30
CA CYS A 79 -14.18 0.04 -9.46
C CYS A 79 -12.67 -0.15 -9.26
N GLN A 80 -12.19 0.14 -8.06
CA GLN A 80 -10.79 0.01 -7.66
C GLN A 80 -10.60 -1.17 -6.69
N PRO A 81 -9.36 -1.64 -6.45
CA PRO A 81 -9.09 -2.77 -5.56
C PRO A 81 -9.59 -2.58 -4.13
N ASN A 82 -9.63 -1.36 -3.62
CA ASN A 82 -10.09 -1.06 -2.26
C ASN A 82 -11.20 0.00 -2.25
N TYR A 83 -11.92 0.05 -1.12
CA TYR A 83 -13.04 0.99 -0.93
C TYR A 83 -12.59 2.46 -1.03
N GLY A 84 -11.48 2.82 -0.38
CA GLY A 84 -11.01 4.20 -0.35
C GLY A 84 -10.70 4.75 -1.74
N ALA A 85 -9.95 3.97 -2.55
CA ALA A 85 -9.65 4.35 -3.92
C ALA A 85 -10.90 4.42 -4.79
N THR A 86 -11.85 3.48 -4.62
CA THR A 86 -13.14 3.51 -5.34
C THR A 86 -13.93 4.77 -5.00
N ARG A 87 -14.02 5.13 -3.72
CA ARG A 87 -14.72 6.36 -3.27
C ARG A 87 -14.13 7.61 -3.91
N ILE A 88 -12.81 7.74 -3.91
CA ILE A 88 -12.12 8.89 -4.54
C ILE A 88 -12.43 8.93 -6.04
N LYS A 89 -12.28 7.80 -6.74
CA LYS A 89 -12.54 7.71 -8.18
C LYS A 89 -14.00 8.00 -8.52
N LEU A 90 -14.94 7.53 -7.69
CA LEU A 90 -16.37 7.78 -7.82
C LEU A 90 -16.68 9.29 -7.76
N VAL A 91 -16.20 9.97 -6.70
CA VAL A 91 -16.42 11.42 -6.55
C VAL A 91 -15.78 12.18 -7.72
N GLN A 92 -14.55 11.84 -8.08
CA GLN A 92 -13.85 12.46 -9.21
C GLN A 92 -14.56 12.23 -10.55
N ARG A 93 -15.14 11.03 -10.76
CA ARG A 93 -15.88 10.68 -11.98
C ARG A 93 -17.18 11.46 -12.09
N ILE A 94 -17.97 11.47 -11.02
CA ILE A 94 -19.25 12.20 -10.99
C ILE A 94 -19.00 13.71 -11.14
N SER A 95 -18.11 14.29 -10.32
CA SER A 95 -17.83 15.73 -10.37
C SER A 95 -17.26 16.16 -11.73
N GLY A 96 -16.36 15.37 -12.31
CA GLY A 96 -15.82 15.66 -13.65
C GLY A 96 -16.87 15.55 -14.74
N THR A 97 -17.74 14.55 -14.68
CA THR A 97 -18.85 14.43 -15.67
C THR A 97 -19.82 15.61 -15.54
N VAL A 98 -20.26 15.95 -14.33
CA VAL A 98 -21.16 17.10 -14.09
C VAL A 98 -20.52 18.40 -14.61
N LEU A 99 -19.25 18.64 -14.27
CA LEU A 99 -18.53 19.83 -14.73
C LEU A 99 -18.47 19.85 -16.28
N GLY A 100 -18.14 18.72 -16.90
CA GLY A 100 -18.09 18.62 -18.37
C GLY A 100 -19.45 18.84 -19.03
N LEU A 101 -20.53 18.31 -18.45
CA LEU A 101 -21.90 18.51 -18.95
C LEU A 101 -22.35 19.97 -18.83
N VAL A 102 -22.11 20.60 -17.69
CA VAL A 102 -22.48 22.04 -17.45
C VAL A 102 -21.72 22.96 -18.41
N VAL A 103 -20.40 22.77 -18.52
CA VAL A 103 -19.58 23.55 -19.46
C VAL A 103 -19.97 23.26 -20.90
N GLY A 104 -20.25 22.00 -21.25
CA GLY A 104 -20.70 21.62 -22.61
C GLY A 104 -22.03 22.26 -22.97
N TRP A 105 -23.00 22.22 -22.06
CA TRP A 105 -24.30 22.89 -22.24
C TRP A 105 -24.13 24.39 -22.46
N ALA A 106 -23.34 25.06 -21.62
CA ALA A 106 -23.10 26.51 -21.78
C ALA A 106 -22.38 26.84 -23.09
N LEU A 107 -21.41 26.03 -23.52
CA LEU A 107 -20.69 26.26 -24.78
C LEU A 107 -21.56 25.98 -26.01
N PHE A 108 -22.50 25.06 -25.92
CA PHE A 108 -23.49 24.86 -27.03
C PHE A 108 -24.37 26.08 -27.23
N ASP A 109 -24.82 26.70 -26.12
CA ASP A 109 -25.67 27.88 -26.16
C ASP A 109 -24.90 29.15 -26.64
N LEU A 110 -23.67 29.35 -26.13
CA LEU A 110 -22.82 30.51 -26.46
C LEU A 110 -22.24 30.43 -27.90
N PHE A 111 -21.93 29.23 -28.39
CA PHE A 111 -21.22 29.01 -29.65
C PHE A 111 -21.92 27.99 -30.52
N PRO A 112 -23.03 28.33 -31.19
CA PRO A 112 -23.82 27.39 -31.99
C PRO A 112 -23.14 26.95 -33.30
N SER A 113 -22.04 27.60 -33.71
CA SER A 113 -21.35 27.27 -34.95
C SER A 113 -20.59 25.95 -34.90
N GLN A 114 -20.86 25.03 -35.81
CA GLN A 114 -20.23 23.69 -35.91
C GLN A 114 -18.68 23.75 -35.96
N PRO A 115 -18.02 24.64 -36.75
CA PRO A 115 -16.56 24.69 -36.79
C PRO A 115 -15.92 25.05 -35.42
N VAL A 116 -16.55 25.95 -34.66
CA VAL A 116 -16.06 26.33 -33.30
C VAL A 116 -16.20 25.18 -32.33
N GLN A 117 -17.30 24.46 -32.41
CA GLN A 117 -17.51 23.25 -31.58
C GLN A 117 -16.53 22.13 -31.92
N ALA A 118 -16.18 21.96 -33.19
CA ALA A 118 -15.11 21.04 -33.60
C ALA A 118 -13.75 21.44 -33.01
N LEU A 119 -13.44 22.74 -32.99
CA LEU A 119 -12.23 23.24 -32.33
C LEU A 119 -12.27 22.92 -30.82
N PHE A 120 -13.40 23.13 -30.14
CA PHE A 120 -13.55 22.79 -28.73
C PHE A 120 -13.39 21.28 -28.47
N ALA A 121 -13.86 20.42 -29.39
CA ALA A 121 -13.62 18.97 -29.29
C ALA A 121 -12.12 18.64 -29.32
N VAL A 122 -11.35 19.27 -30.20
CA VAL A 122 -9.89 19.10 -30.30
C VAL A 122 -9.20 19.60 -29.04
N VAL A 123 -9.54 20.80 -28.58
CA VAL A 123 -8.96 21.38 -27.34
C VAL A 123 -9.27 20.47 -26.14
N ALA A 124 -10.51 20.01 -25.99
CA ALA A 124 -10.90 19.08 -24.93
C ALA A 124 -10.12 17.76 -25.01
N GLY A 125 -9.89 17.23 -26.22
CA GLY A 125 -9.03 16.06 -26.44
C GLY A 125 -7.59 16.29 -25.96
N VAL A 126 -6.98 17.42 -26.30
CA VAL A 126 -5.63 17.80 -25.83
C VAL A 126 -5.58 17.88 -24.31
N VAL A 127 -6.56 18.56 -23.69
CA VAL A 127 -6.65 18.68 -22.23
C VAL A 127 -6.82 17.31 -21.59
N PHE A 128 -7.63 16.41 -22.14
CA PHE A 128 -7.79 15.06 -21.65
C PHE A 128 -6.45 14.30 -21.64
N PHE A 129 -5.73 14.26 -22.75
CA PHE A 129 -4.45 13.55 -22.83
C PHE A 129 -3.37 14.17 -21.92
N ALA A 130 -3.36 15.48 -21.78
CA ALA A 130 -2.42 16.17 -20.90
C ALA A 130 -2.69 15.93 -19.39
N THR A 131 -3.96 15.70 -19.01
CA THR A 131 -4.36 15.64 -17.59
C THR A 131 -4.74 14.25 -17.08
N ARG A 132 -4.88 13.27 -17.96
CA ARG A 132 -5.37 11.91 -17.61
C ARG A 132 -4.57 11.19 -16.51
N SER A 133 -3.27 11.48 -16.40
CA SER A 133 -2.39 10.86 -15.41
C SER A 133 -2.27 11.66 -14.11
N THR A 134 -2.57 12.97 -14.13
CA THR A 134 -2.32 13.86 -13.00
C THR A 134 -3.60 14.35 -12.32
N ARG A 135 -4.64 14.66 -13.09
CA ARG A 135 -5.90 15.27 -12.59
C ARG A 135 -7.12 14.57 -13.19
N TYR A 136 -7.51 13.46 -12.59
CA TYR A 136 -8.59 12.61 -13.11
C TYR A 136 -9.94 13.33 -13.27
N THR A 137 -10.31 14.24 -12.34
CA THR A 137 -11.54 15.05 -12.46
C THR A 137 -11.55 15.90 -13.73
N LEU A 138 -10.43 16.62 -13.99
CA LEU A 138 -10.30 17.45 -15.17
C LEU A 138 -10.27 16.63 -16.46
N ALA A 139 -9.59 15.49 -16.45
CA ALA A 139 -9.60 14.56 -17.56
C ALA A 139 -11.03 14.04 -17.85
N THR A 140 -11.80 13.72 -16.81
CA THR A 140 -13.18 13.29 -16.97
C THR A 140 -14.08 14.39 -17.55
N ALA A 141 -13.91 15.64 -17.11
CA ALA A 141 -14.62 16.79 -17.67
C ALA A 141 -14.26 16.99 -19.15
N ALA A 142 -12.97 16.94 -19.46
CA ALA A 142 -12.46 17.14 -20.82
C ALA A 142 -12.95 16.03 -21.79
N ILE A 143 -12.91 14.74 -21.40
CA ILE A 143 -13.43 13.66 -22.24
C ILE A 143 -14.95 13.75 -22.42
N THR A 144 -15.68 14.22 -21.41
CA THR A 144 -17.13 14.44 -21.50
C THR A 144 -17.42 15.54 -22.50
N LEU A 145 -16.70 16.67 -22.45
CA LEU A 145 -16.79 17.76 -23.42
C LEU A 145 -16.48 17.30 -24.83
N MET A 146 -15.37 16.58 -25.02
CA MET A 146 -14.96 16.04 -26.32
C MET A 146 -16.07 15.19 -26.92
N VAL A 147 -16.64 14.27 -26.11
CA VAL A 147 -17.73 13.40 -26.56
C VAL A 147 -18.97 14.18 -26.96
N LEU A 148 -19.41 15.14 -26.14
CA LEU A 148 -20.56 15.98 -26.45
C LEU A 148 -20.39 16.73 -27.77
N PHE A 149 -19.24 17.36 -27.99
CA PHE A 149 -18.98 18.09 -29.22
C PHE A 149 -18.84 17.18 -30.44
N CYS A 150 -18.20 16.01 -30.30
CA CYS A 150 -18.11 15.05 -31.38
C CYS A 150 -19.50 14.53 -31.83
N PHE A 151 -20.38 14.20 -30.88
CA PHE A 151 -21.72 13.75 -31.20
C PHE A 151 -22.59 14.88 -31.78
N ASN A 152 -22.40 16.12 -31.34
CA ASN A 152 -23.13 17.25 -31.88
C ASN A 152 -22.75 17.58 -33.35
N GLN A 153 -21.58 17.13 -33.82
CA GLN A 153 -21.22 17.21 -35.24
C GLN A 153 -22.04 16.26 -36.13
N VAL A 154 -22.54 15.15 -35.55
CA VAL A 154 -23.21 14.07 -36.29
C VAL A 154 -24.70 14.03 -36.02
N GLY A 155 -25.16 14.57 -34.89
CA GLY A 155 -26.55 14.48 -34.45
C GLY A 155 -26.90 15.50 -33.36
N ASP A 156 -27.64 15.04 -32.33
CA ASP A 156 -28.12 15.85 -31.23
C ASP A 156 -27.21 15.69 -29.99
N GLY A 157 -26.27 16.64 -29.78
CA GLY A 157 -25.42 16.68 -28.61
C GLY A 157 -26.18 17.00 -27.32
N TYR A 158 -27.28 17.75 -27.40
CA TYR A 158 -28.14 18.05 -26.25
C TYR A 158 -28.84 16.82 -25.70
N GLY A 159 -29.30 15.94 -26.59
CA GLY A 159 -29.95 14.68 -26.22
C GLY A 159 -29.07 13.71 -25.45
N LEU A 160 -27.74 13.88 -25.50
CA LEU A 160 -26.78 13.03 -24.75
C LEU A 160 -26.52 13.46 -23.32
N ILE A 161 -26.90 14.66 -22.91
CA ILE A 161 -26.57 15.20 -21.59
C ILE A 161 -27.15 14.33 -20.46
N TRP A 162 -28.45 14.06 -20.52
CA TRP A 162 -29.13 13.26 -19.49
C TRP A 162 -28.72 11.78 -19.50
N PRO A 163 -28.67 11.07 -20.64
CA PRO A 163 -28.15 9.70 -20.69
C PRO A 163 -26.73 9.59 -20.12
N ARG A 164 -25.85 10.54 -20.45
CA ARG A 164 -24.47 10.55 -19.96
C ARG A 164 -24.37 10.69 -18.45
N LEU A 165 -25.18 11.57 -17.85
CA LEU A 165 -25.25 11.73 -16.41
C LEU A 165 -25.78 10.46 -15.75
N PHE A 166 -26.89 9.93 -16.27
CA PHE A 166 -27.54 8.72 -15.75
C PHE A 166 -26.59 7.51 -15.79
N ASP A 167 -25.92 7.26 -16.92
CA ASP A 167 -24.98 6.17 -17.10
C ASP A 167 -23.78 6.30 -16.14
N THR A 168 -23.31 7.52 -15.91
CA THR A 168 -22.23 7.77 -14.95
C THR A 168 -22.67 7.47 -13.51
N LEU A 169 -23.87 7.88 -13.14
CA LEU A 169 -24.43 7.60 -11.80
C LEU A 169 -24.69 6.10 -11.61
N LEU A 170 -25.28 5.44 -12.59
CA LEU A 170 -25.59 4.02 -12.52
C LEU A 170 -24.31 3.18 -12.49
N GLY A 171 -23.34 3.43 -13.37
CA GLY A 171 -22.06 2.73 -13.35
C GLY A 171 -21.27 2.96 -12.07
N SER A 172 -21.32 4.18 -11.51
CA SER A 172 -20.73 4.50 -10.21
C SER A 172 -21.40 3.76 -9.05
N LEU A 173 -22.73 3.64 -9.08
CA LEU A 173 -23.50 2.90 -8.09
C LEU A 173 -23.19 1.39 -8.14
N ILE A 174 -23.11 0.81 -9.33
CA ILE A 174 -22.75 -0.59 -9.52
C ILE A 174 -21.34 -0.86 -9.01
N ALA A 175 -20.37 0.00 -9.34
CA ALA A 175 -19.00 -0.13 -8.84
C ALA A 175 -18.91 -0.01 -7.31
N ALA A 176 -19.64 0.95 -6.72
CA ALA A 176 -19.69 1.12 -5.27
C ALA A 176 -20.33 -0.10 -4.59
N ALA A 177 -21.47 -0.58 -5.10
CA ALA A 177 -22.13 -1.77 -4.58
C ALA A 177 -21.24 -3.02 -4.68
N ALA A 178 -20.54 -3.21 -5.80
CA ALA A 178 -19.63 -4.32 -5.98
C ALA A 178 -18.49 -4.29 -4.95
N VAL A 179 -17.87 -3.13 -4.70
CA VAL A 179 -16.77 -3.01 -3.73
C VAL A 179 -17.26 -3.17 -2.29
N PHE A 180 -18.49 -2.77 -1.99
CA PHE A 180 -19.06 -2.87 -0.64
C PHE A 180 -19.58 -4.28 -0.32
N LEU A 181 -20.18 -4.97 -1.30
CA LEU A 181 -20.90 -6.24 -1.09
C LEU A 181 -20.06 -7.47 -1.46
N ILE A 182 -19.20 -7.38 -2.50
CA ILE A 182 -18.49 -8.53 -3.04
C ILE A 182 -17.09 -8.59 -2.43
N LEU A 183 -16.88 -9.53 -1.50
CA LEU A 183 -15.60 -9.77 -0.83
C LEU A 183 -14.92 -8.47 -0.36
N PRO A 184 -15.58 -7.66 0.49
CA PRO A 184 -15.04 -6.36 0.89
C PRO A 184 -13.67 -6.53 1.57
N ASP A 185 -12.72 -5.68 1.17
CA ASP A 185 -11.38 -5.65 1.73
C ASP A 185 -11.22 -4.43 2.64
N TRP A 186 -11.68 -4.58 3.87
CA TRP A 186 -11.54 -3.55 4.89
C TRP A 186 -10.12 -3.54 5.44
N GLN A 187 -9.40 -2.45 5.26
CA GLN A 187 -8.01 -2.31 5.70
C GLN A 187 -7.89 -2.42 7.22
N GLY A 188 -8.88 -1.91 7.96
CA GLY A 188 -8.93 -2.04 9.42
C GLY A 188 -8.89 -3.48 9.92
N ARG A 189 -9.48 -4.44 9.19
CA ARG A 189 -9.41 -5.87 9.56
C ARG A 189 -8.03 -6.49 9.34
N ARG A 190 -7.20 -5.89 8.52
CA ARG A 190 -5.86 -6.37 8.19
C ARG A 190 -4.76 -5.63 8.94
N LEU A 191 -5.11 -4.61 9.73
CA LEU A 191 -4.12 -3.76 10.40
C LEU A 191 -3.15 -4.57 11.25
N ASN A 192 -3.65 -5.49 12.09
CA ASN A 192 -2.80 -6.32 12.96
C ASN A 192 -1.80 -7.17 12.16
N GLN A 193 -2.23 -7.71 11.02
CA GLN A 193 -1.37 -8.48 10.11
C GLN A 193 -0.26 -7.62 9.49
N VAL A 194 -0.61 -6.40 9.08
CA VAL A 194 0.34 -5.45 8.47
C VAL A 194 1.35 -4.99 9.52
N VAL A 195 0.87 -4.66 10.73
CA VAL A 195 1.72 -4.31 11.88
C VAL A 195 2.65 -5.46 12.25
N ALA A 196 2.13 -6.69 12.34
CA ALA A 196 2.92 -7.89 12.61
C ALA A 196 4.04 -8.08 11.57
N ASN A 197 3.71 -7.97 10.29
CA ASN A 197 4.69 -8.07 9.22
C ASN A 197 5.77 -6.97 9.30
N THR A 198 5.39 -5.75 9.69
CA THR A 198 6.35 -4.65 9.86
C THR A 198 7.35 -4.93 10.98
N LEU A 199 6.88 -5.46 12.12
CA LEU A 199 7.75 -5.85 13.22
C LEU A 199 8.70 -6.99 12.85
N SER A 200 8.19 -8.04 12.19
CA SER A 200 8.99 -9.17 11.73
C SER A 200 10.07 -8.74 10.72
N CYS A 201 9.74 -7.86 9.76
CA CYS A 201 10.73 -7.34 8.82
C CYS A 201 11.80 -6.48 9.52
N ASN A 202 11.44 -5.74 10.56
CA ASN A 202 12.41 -4.97 11.35
C ASN A 202 13.31 -5.88 12.19
N SER A 203 12.77 -6.98 12.75
CA SER A 203 13.55 -8.01 13.45
C SER A 203 14.58 -8.65 12.53
N ASP A 204 14.16 -9.09 11.34
CA ASP A 204 15.07 -9.65 10.32
C ASP A 204 16.15 -8.65 9.92
N TYR A 205 15.77 -7.37 9.75
CA TYR A 205 16.72 -6.32 9.39
C TYR A 205 17.76 -6.11 10.49
N LEU A 206 17.35 -6.08 11.78
CA LEU A 206 18.27 -5.98 12.92
C LEU A 206 19.28 -7.13 12.91
N ARG A 207 18.81 -8.38 12.75
CA ARG A 207 19.70 -9.56 12.69
C ARG A 207 20.72 -9.46 11.55
N GLN A 208 20.29 -8.99 10.37
CA GLN A 208 21.21 -8.84 9.24
C GLN A 208 22.22 -7.71 9.44
N ILE A 209 21.84 -6.62 10.12
CA ILE A 209 22.77 -5.56 10.51
C ILE A 209 23.86 -6.12 11.44
N MET A 210 23.45 -6.83 12.51
CA MET A 210 24.40 -7.35 13.51
C MET A 210 25.38 -8.36 12.91
N ARG A 211 24.93 -9.24 11.99
CA ARG A 211 25.83 -10.13 11.25
C ARG A 211 26.92 -9.38 10.48
N GLN A 212 26.65 -8.16 10.02
CA GLN A 212 27.65 -7.34 9.32
C GLN A 212 28.65 -6.70 10.28
N TYR A 213 28.32 -6.51 11.54
CA TYR A 213 29.27 -6.08 12.56
C TYR A 213 30.26 -7.18 12.92
N ASP A 214 29.82 -8.45 12.90
CA ASP A 214 30.70 -9.61 13.15
C ASP A 214 31.60 -9.93 11.95
N SER A 215 31.05 -9.92 10.74
CA SER A 215 31.75 -10.35 9.51
C SER A 215 32.43 -9.23 8.73
N GLY A 216 32.22 -7.97 9.14
CA GLY A 216 32.60 -6.78 8.38
C GLY A 216 31.56 -6.39 7.33
N LYS A 217 31.72 -5.18 6.80
CA LYS A 217 30.82 -4.60 5.81
C LYS A 217 30.93 -5.34 4.46
N HIS A 218 30.07 -6.28 4.23
CA HIS A 218 29.88 -6.94 2.95
C HIS A 218 28.60 -6.45 2.27
N ASP A 219 28.65 -6.28 0.94
CA ASP A 219 27.43 -5.99 0.15
C ASP A 219 26.63 -7.30 -0.07
N ASP A 220 26.07 -7.82 1.04
CA ASP A 220 25.36 -9.08 1.09
C ASP A 220 23.92 -8.91 0.60
N LEU A 221 23.47 -9.87 -0.21
CA LEU A 221 22.08 -9.94 -0.69
C LEU A 221 21.07 -10.04 0.47
N ALA A 222 21.39 -10.80 1.52
CA ALA A 222 20.50 -10.98 2.67
C ALA A 222 20.24 -9.65 3.39
N TYR A 223 21.28 -8.86 3.61
CA TYR A 223 21.16 -7.51 4.20
C TYR A 223 20.32 -6.58 3.29
N ARG A 224 20.60 -6.56 1.97
CA ARG A 224 19.84 -5.71 1.02
C ARG A 224 18.37 -6.09 0.95
N LEU A 225 18.07 -7.40 1.00
CA LEU A 225 16.70 -7.91 1.03
C LEU A 225 15.99 -7.53 2.34
N ALA A 226 16.61 -7.75 3.49
CA ALA A 226 16.04 -7.40 4.78
C ALA A 226 15.76 -5.90 4.89
N ARG A 227 16.72 -5.05 4.50
CA ARG A 227 16.55 -3.60 4.43
C ARG A 227 15.37 -3.20 3.54
N ARG A 228 15.32 -3.73 2.31
CA ARG A 228 14.21 -3.45 1.37
C ARG A 228 12.87 -3.89 1.95
N ASN A 229 12.81 -5.07 2.57
CA ASN A 229 11.58 -5.60 3.15
C ASN A 229 11.09 -4.76 4.32
N ALA A 230 11.98 -4.30 5.20
CA ALA A 230 11.64 -3.40 6.30
C ALA A 230 11.06 -2.07 5.81
N HIS A 231 11.71 -1.42 4.83
CA HIS A 231 11.21 -0.18 4.24
C HIS A 231 9.88 -0.38 3.49
N ASN A 232 9.73 -1.48 2.76
CA ASN A 232 8.48 -1.80 2.07
C ASN A 232 7.33 -2.09 3.06
N ALA A 233 7.61 -2.76 4.18
CA ALA A 233 6.63 -3.02 5.23
C ALA A 233 6.16 -1.73 5.90
N ASP A 234 7.05 -0.80 6.20
CA ASP A 234 6.72 0.53 6.74
C ASP A 234 5.84 1.34 5.76
N ALA A 235 6.21 1.37 4.47
CA ALA A 235 5.40 2.00 3.41
C ALA A 235 4.01 1.35 3.26
N ALA A 236 3.93 0.01 3.38
CA ALA A 236 2.66 -0.72 3.34
C ALA A 236 1.76 -0.38 4.54
N LEU A 237 2.34 -0.24 5.74
CA LEU A 237 1.63 0.19 6.94
C LEU A 237 1.06 1.61 6.77
N SER A 238 1.88 2.56 6.30
CA SER A 238 1.46 3.93 6.00
C SER A 238 0.32 3.98 4.98
N THR A 239 0.41 3.19 3.92
CA THR A 239 -0.62 3.08 2.88
C THR A 239 -1.91 2.48 3.43
N THR A 240 -1.83 1.44 4.26
CA THR A 240 -2.98 0.80 4.91
C THR A 240 -3.73 1.79 5.79
N LEU A 241 -3.02 2.53 6.63
CA LEU A 241 -3.61 3.55 7.51
C LEU A 241 -4.24 4.70 6.73
N SER A 242 -3.58 5.18 5.68
CA SER A 242 -4.12 6.22 4.80
C SER A 242 -5.42 5.77 4.13
N ASN A 243 -5.50 4.52 3.69
CA ASN A 243 -6.72 3.95 3.13
C ASN A 243 -7.83 3.76 4.17
N MET A 244 -7.48 3.40 5.42
CA MET A 244 -8.46 3.29 6.53
C MET A 244 -9.17 4.62 6.81
N LEU A 245 -8.52 5.77 6.63
CA LEU A 245 -9.15 7.08 6.82
C LEU A 245 -10.30 7.33 5.84
N LEU A 246 -10.32 6.66 4.72
CA LEU A 246 -11.35 6.77 3.68
C LEU A 246 -12.51 5.81 3.91
N GLU A 247 -12.37 4.84 4.81
CA GLU A 247 -13.40 3.85 5.16
C GLU A 247 -14.50 4.46 6.06
N PRO A 248 -15.71 3.86 6.09
CA PRO A 248 -16.76 4.27 7.02
C PRO A 248 -16.29 4.18 8.48
N GLY A 249 -16.79 5.09 9.34
CA GLY A 249 -16.28 5.31 10.69
C GLY A 249 -16.22 4.05 11.59
N HIS A 250 -17.14 3.12 11.42
CA HIS A 250 -17.14 1.86 12.18
C HIS A 250 -16.04 0.86 11.82
N PHE A 251 -15.42 1.00 10.63
CA PHE A 251 -14.24 0.22 10.22
C PHE A 251 -12.91 0.94 10.52
N ARG A 252 -12.98 2.17 11.01
CA ARG A 252 -11.84 3.06 11.26
C ARG A 252 -11.45 3.15 12.74
N LYS A 253 -12.01 2.30 13.60
CA LYS A 253 -11.86 2.40 15.07
C LYS A 253 -10.40 2.45 15.53
N ASP A 254 -9.52 1.68 14.88
CA ASP A 254 -8.13 1.51 15.30
C ASP A 254 -7.15 2.44 14.58
N ALA A 255 -7.65 3.37 13.75
CA ALA A 255 -6.79 4.23 12.93
C ALA A 255 -5.86 5.10 13.78
N GLU A 256 -6.34 5.69 14.89
CA GLU A 256 -5.51 6.51 15.77
C GLU A 256 -4.38 5.71 16.41
N THR A 257 -4.69 4.54 16.97
CA THR A 257 -3.69 3.62 17.52
C THR A 257 -2.71 3.16 16.44
N GLY A 258 -3.21 2.87 15.24
CA GLY A 258 -2.40 2.52 14.09
C GLY A 258 -1.42 3.64 13.68
N PHE A 259 -1.86 4.90 13.66
CA PHE A 259 -0.97 6.03 13.36
C PHE A 259 0.10 6.25 14.43
N ARG A 260 -0.25 6.10 15.72
CA ARG A 260 0.74 6.13 16.81
C ARG A 260 1.75 5.00 16.64
N PHE A 261 1.30 3.80 16.28
CA PHE A 261 2.17 2.68 15.97
C PHE A 261 3.08 2.98 14.77
N LEU A 262 2.56 3.58 13.70
CA LEU A 262 3.36 3.98 12.52
C LEU A 262 4.51 4.92 12.91
N ILE A 263 4.26 5.90 13.78
CA ILE A 263 5.31 6.82 14.25
C ILE A 263 6.42 6.05 14.98
N LEU A 264 6.04 5.13 15.87
CA LEU A 264 7.00 4.30 16.62
C LEU A 264 7.78 3.36 15.68
N SER A 265 7.09 2.72 14.72
CA SER A 265 7.71 1.86 13.71
C SER A 265 8.69 2.61 12.83
N HIS A 266 8.32 3.82 12.39
CA HIS A 266 9.19 4.67 11.60
C HIS A 266 10.42 5.13 12.39
N THR A 267 10.25 5.43 13.68
CA THR A 267 11.36 5.76 14.58
C THR A 267 12.30 4.56 14.76
N LEU A 268 11.74 3.36 14.97
CA LEU A 268 12.50 2.11 15.04
C LEU A 268 13.31 1.88 13.76
N LEU A 269 12.67 2.02 12.58
CA LEU A 269 13.32 1.84 11.29
C LEU A 269 14.45 2.87 11.07
N ASN A 270 14.30 4.09 11.58
CA ASN A 270 15.35 5.11 11.52
C ASN A 270 16.55 4.73 12.40
N TYR A 271 16.34 4.20 13.61
CA TYR A 271 17.43 3.71 14.45
C TYR A 271 18.14 2.51 13.80
N LEU A 272 17.39 1.55 13.25
CA LEU A 272 17.95 0.43 12.48
C LEU A 272 18.75 0.91 11.27
N SER A 273 18.25 1.89 10.54
CA SER A 273 18.95 2.46 9.39
C SER A 273 20.22 3.19 9.78
N GLY A 274 20.20 3.91 10.91
CA GLY A 274 21.39 4.53 11.51
C GLY A 274 22.43 3.49 11.91
N LEU A 275 22.01 2.43 12.61
CA LEU A 275 22.88 1.31 12.98
C LEU A 275 23.46 0.64 11.71
N GLY A 276 22.64 0.40 10.68
CA GLY A 276 23.07 -0.20 9.42
C GLY A 276 23.98 0.69 8.57
N ALA A 277 23.98 2.02 8.77
CA ALA A 277 24.87 2.94 8.05
C ALA A 277 26.33 2.83 8.52
N HIS A 278 26.53 2.53 9.79
CA HIS A 278 27.84 2.47 10.46
C HIS A 278 28.35 1.05 10.68
N ARG A 279 27.84 0.06 9.95
CA ARG A 279 28.20 -1.36 10.04
C ARG A 279 29.62 -1.65 9.56
N GLU A 280 30.58 -1.26 10.36
CA GLU A 280 31.99 -1.67 10.18
C GLU A 280 32.28 -2.80 11.14
N SER A 281 33.28 -3.65 10.85
CA SER A 281 33.71 -4.67 11.81
C SER A 281 34.14 -4.03 13.11
N LEU A 282 33.53 -4.47 14.19
CA LEU A 282 33.94 -4.01 15.52
C LEU A 282 35.29 -4.63 15.87
N PRO A 283 36.19 -3.88 16.55
CA PRO A 283 37.35 -4.47 17.18
C PRO A 283 36.91 -5.46 18.26
N ASP A 284 37.62 -6.59 18.43
CA ASP A 284 37.29 -7.56 19.50
C ASP A 284 37.33 -6.88 20.86
N ASP A 285 36.21 -6.85 21.56
CA ASP A 285 36.08 -6.26 22.89
C ASP A 285 35.19 -7.13 23.81
N ALA A 286 35.39 -6.98 25.12
CA ALA A 286 34.57 -7.64 26.13
C ALA A 286 33.06 -7.29 26.07
N SER A 287 32.71 -6.17 25.42
CA SER A 287 31.33 -5.73 25.18
C SER A 287 30.60 -6.44 24.06
N ASP A 288 31.30 -7.14 23.13
CA ASP A 288 30.68 -7.81 21.97
C ASP A 288 29.60 -8.81 22.37
N ALA A 289 29.87 -9.64 23.39
CA ALA A 289 28.90 -10.61 23.89
C ALA A 289 27.62 -9.96 24.46
N LEU A 290 27.70 -8.74 25.00
CA LEU A 290 26.54 -7.98 25.46
C LEU A 290 25.74 -7.47 24.27
N LEU A 291 26.42 -6.87 23.27
CA LEU A 291 25.78 -6.29 22.11
C LEU A 291 25.08 -7.34 21.26
N GLU A 292 25.72 -8.50 21.02
CA GLU A 292 25.15 -9.63 20.30
C GLU A 292 23.89 -10.18 21.00
N ARG A 293 24.02 -10.46 22.32
CA ARG A 293 22.89 -10.93 23.14
C ARG A 293 21.74 -9.91 23.16
N ALA A 294 22.06 -8.63 23.33
CA ALA A 294 21.07 -7.57 23.34
C ALA A 294 20.31 -7.50 22.01
N ALA A 295 21.03 -7.53 20.90
CA ALA A 295 20.43 -7.49 19.57
C ALA A 295 19.50 -8.67 19.31
N GLU A 296 19.91 -9.91 19.67
CA GLU A 296 19.06 -11.08 19.51
C GLU A 296 17.84 -11.04 20.44
N GLN A 297 17.98 -10.57 21.67
CA GLN A 297 16.85 -10.40 22.59
C GLN A 297 15.87 -9.34 22.06
N LEU A 298 16.34 -8.24 21.49
CA LEU A 298 15.51 -7.21 20.85
C LEU A 298 14.77 -7.77 19.62
N ALA A 299 15.49 -8.53 18.77
CA ALA A 299 14.89 -9.17 17.60
C ALA A 299 13.82 -10.20 18.01
N ALA A 300 14.10 -11.03 19.03
CA ALA A 300 13.13 -11.98 19.57
C ALA A 300 11.88 -11.27 20.14
N SER A 301 12.05 -10.17 20.89
CA SER A 301 10.93 -9.36 21.41
C SER A 301 10.05 -8.79 20.28
N LEU A 302 10.66 -8.33 19.17
CA LEU A 302 9.91 -7.87 17.99
C LEU A 302 9.13 -9.02 17.33
N ASP A 303 9.73 -10.21 17.20
CA ASP A 303 9.08 -11.40 16.64
C ASP A 303 7.93 -11.91 17.53
N ASP A 304 8.09 -11.87 18.84
CA ASP A 304 7.04 -12.23 19.79
C ASP A 304 5.84 -11.27 19.67
N LEU A 305 6.09 -9.97 19.58
CA LEU A 305 5.05 -8.97 19.32
C LEU A 305 4.37 -9.19 17.97
N ALA A 306 5.14 -9.49 16.93
CA ALA A 306 4.61 -9.78 15.59
C ALA A 306 3.71 -11.03 15.64
N THR A 307 4.15 -12.08 16.29
CA THR A 307 3.41 -13.34 16.43
C THR A 307 2.11 -13.14 17.24
N ALA A 308 2.19 -12.40 18.34
CA ALA A 308 1.02 -12.09 19.16
C ALA A 308 -0.03 -11.29 18.40
N LEU A 309 0.37 -10.28 17.63
CA LEU A 309 -0.51 -9.49 16.77
C LEU A 309 -1.14 -10.34 15.65
N ALA A 310 -0.34 -11.17 14.99
CA ALA A 310 -0.83 -12.04 13.91
C ALA A 310 -1.85 -13.08 14.41
N GLN A 311 -1.68 -13.55 15.64
CA GLN A 311 -2.54 -14.56 16.26
C GLN A 311 -3.60 -13.97 17.21
N ASN A 312 -3.66 -12.63 17.35
CA ASN A 312 -4.51 -11.93 18.32
C ASN A 312 -4.37 -12.46 19.76
N LYS A 313 -3.16 -12.83 20.15
CA LYS A 313 -2.84 -13.27 21.52
C LYS A 313 -2.57 -12.07 22.43
N PRO A 314 -3.00 -12.11 23.69
CA PRO A 314 -2.74 -11.02 24.63
C PRO A 314 -1.22 -10.82 24.83
N VAL A 315 -0.81 -9.56 24.92
CA VAL A 315 0.57 -9.13 25.13
C VAL A 315 0.66 -8.40 26.47
N ALA A 316 1.70 -8.71 27.26
CA ALA A 316 2.05 -7.95 28.45
C ALA A 316 2.53 -6.55 28.04
N ILE A 317 2.00 -5.53 28.69
CA ILE A 317 2.36 -4.12 28.40
C ILE A 317 3.79 -3.80 28.87
N TYR A 318 4.27 -4.51 29.88
CA TYR A 318 5.58 -4.33 30.50
C TYR A 318 6.37 -5.65 30.50
N SER A 319 7.68 -5.56 30.30
CA SER A 319 8.63 -6.67 30.43
C SER A 319 9.80 -6.23 31.28
N GLU A 320 10.01 -6.91 32.41
CA GLU A 320 11.15 -6.66 33.31
C GLU A 320 12.49 -6.94 32.62
N GLU A 321 12.52 -7.94 31.74
CA GLU A 321 13.72 -8.31 30.99
C GLU A 321 14.16 -7.21 30.02
N GLU A 322 13.20 -6.58 29.32
CA GLU A 322 13.48 -5.47 28.40
C GLU A 322 13.92 -4.22 29.14
N GLU A 323 13.33 -3.94 30.31
CA GLU A 323 13.73 -2.81 31.14
C GLU A 323 15.14 -3.01 31.73
N ALA A 324 15.45 -4.23 32.20
CA ALA A 324 16.79 -4.56 32.69
C ALA A 324 17.83 -4.46 31.55
N LEU A 325 17.49 -4.93 30.34
CA LEU A 325 18.36 -4.80 29.18
C LEU A 325 18.59 -3.33 28.79
N ALA A 326 17.55 -2.51 28.82
CA ALA A 326 17.68 -1.08 28.54
C ALA A 326 18.62 -0.39 29.53
N GLN A 327 18.50 -0.70 30.85
CA GLN A 327 19.38 -0.17 31.87
C GLN A 327 20.83 -0.63 31.70
N GLN A 328 21.07 -1.88 31.27
CA GLN A 328 22.41 -2.37 30.94
C GLN A 328 23.02 -1.63 29.75
N LEU A 329 22.22 -1.41 28.69
CA LEU A 329 22.68 -0.71 27.50
C LEU A 329 22.93 0.79 27.74
N GLU A 330 22.29 1.40 28.74
CA GLU A 330 22.52 2.80 29.14
C GLU A 330 23.79 3.00 29.93
N GLN A 331 24.34 1.93 30.52
CA GLN A 331 25.60 1.96 31.27
C GLN A 331 26.78 1.84 30.28
N ILE A 332 27.20 2.96 29.71
CA ILE A 332 28.32 3.01 28.75
C ILE A 332 29.61 3.31 29.53
N PRO A 333 30.63 2.40 29.52
CA PRO A 333 31.93 2.66 30.12
C PRO A 333 32.63 3.87 29.48
N GLU A 334 33.36 4.67 30.27
CA GLU A 334 34.10 5.83 29.78
C GLU A 334 35.21 5.45 28.80
N GLU A 335 35.80 4.27 28.96
CA GLU A 335 36.93 3.76 28.14
C GLU A 335 36.47 3.05 26.85
N MET A 336 35.14 2.96 26.60
CA MET A 336 34.59 2.31 25.41
C MET A 336 34.95 3.10 24.13
N ASP A 337 35.35 2.40 23.10
CA ASP A 337 35.62 3.01 21.80
C ASP A 337 34.35 3.56 21.11
N ASP A 338 34.51 4.48 20.18
CA ASP A 338 33.38 5.20 19.56
C ASP A 338 32.46 4.28 18.75
N ALA A 339 32.97 3.20 18.15
CA ALA A 339 32.16 2.26 17.37
C ALA A 339 31.23 1.44 18.27
N HIS A 340 31.75 0.84 19.34
CA HIS A 340 30.94 0.11 20.33
C HIS A 340 29.94 1.04 21.04
N ARG A 341 30.37 2.25 21.38
CA ARG A 341 29.50 3.28 21.99
C ARG A 341 28.32 3.61 21.09
N LEU A 342 28.55 3.77 19.79
CA LEU A 342 27.49 4.00 18.81
C LEU A 342 26.50 2.85 18.78
N VAL A 343 26.99 1.61 18.62
CA VAL A 343 26.16 0.41 18.56
C VAL A 343 25.34 0.24 19.83
N GLN A 344 25.98 0.34 21.01
CA GLN A 344 25.32 0.22 22.30
C GLN A 344 24.24 1.29 22.49
N THR A 345 24.53 2.54 22.12
CA THR A 345 23.55 3.64 22.19
C THR A 345 22.35 3.39 21.28
N GLN A 346 22.58 2.95 20.04
CA GLN A 346 21.49 2.66 19.09
C GLN A 346 20.63 1.47 19.58
N LEU A 347 21.25 0.39 20.08
CA LEU A 347 20.51 -0.74 20.65
C LEU A 347 19.71 -0.31 21.90
N GLY A 348 20.25 0.56 22.74
CA GLY A 348 19.53 1.14 23.88
C GLY A 348 18.31 1.94 23.45
N LEU A 349 18.43 2.79 22.42
CA LEU A 349 17.30 3.53 21.83
C LEU A 349 16.24 2.60 21.23
N ILE A 350 16.65 1.53 20.54
CA ILE A 350 15.74 0.51 20.01
C ILE A 350 15.02 -0.20 21.17
N CYS A 351 15.75 -0.56 22.25
CA CYS A 351 15.16 -1.20 23.42
C CYS A 351 14.08 -0.33 24.07
N ARG A 352 14.31 0.96 24.20
CA ARG A 352 13.31 1.91 24.73
C ARG A 352 12.07 2.06 23.86
N GLN A 353 12.11 1.68 22.57
CA GLN A 353 10.92 1.65 21.70
C GLN A 353 10.01 0.44 21.97
N LEU A 354 10.51 -0.63 22.60
CA LEU A 354 9.71 -1.85 22.82
C LEU A 354 8.52 -1.62 23.75
N ALA A 355 8.69 -0.91 24.85
CA ALA A 355 7.61 -0.65 25.81
C ALA A 355 6.42 0.11 25.16
N PRO A 356 6.58 1.23 24.43
CA PRO A 356 5.48 1.86 23.73
C PRO A 356 4.91 0.99 22.60
N LEU A 357 5.73 0.20 21.87
CA LEU A 357 5.25 -0.75 20.87
C LEU A 357 4.38 -1.85 21.50
N ARG A 358 4.76 -2.41 22.66
CA ARG A 358 3.94 -3.37 23.43
C ARG A 358 2.61 -2.77 23.82
N SER A 359 2.62 -1.55 24.34
CA SER A 359 1.39 -0.84 24.73
C SER A 359 0.45 -0.69 23.55
N MET A 360 0.95 -0.25 22.39
CA MET A 360 0.12 -0.10 21.19
C MET A 360 -0.36 -1.45 20.65
N ALA A 361 0.49 -2.49 20.65
CA ALA A 361 0.10 -3.84 20.26
C ALA A 361 -1.03 -4.39 21.15
N ALA A 362 -0.92 -4.23 22.46
CA ALA A 362 -1.95 -4.63 23.41
C ALA A 362 -3.28 -3.91 23.18
N HIS A 363 -3.25 -2.63 22.82
CA HIS A 363 -4.46 -1.87 22.45
C HIS A 363 -5.08 -2.39 21.16
N LEU A 364 -4.30 -2.65 20.11
CA LEU A 364 -4.79 -3.19 18.83
C LEU A 364 -5.44 -4.57 19.00
N ILE A 365 -4.86 -5.44 19.85
CA ILE A 365 -5.39 -6.78 20.12
C ILE A 365 -6.72 -6.70 20.90
N LYS A 366 -6.83 -5.82 21.89
CA LYS A 366 -8.05 -5.68 22.73
C LYS A 366 -9.24 -5.14 21.96
N GLN A 367 -9.03 -4.35 20.92
CA GLN A 367 -10.11 -3.68 20.18
C GLN A 367 -10.74 -4.57 19.10
N GLN A 368 -10.09 -5.66 18.70
CA GLN A 368 -10.68 -6.60 17.75
C GLN A 368 -11.68 -7.53 18.45
N PRO A 369 -12.96 -7.59 18.00
CA PRO A 369 -13.88 -8.59 18.51
C PRO A 369 -13.35 -9.97 18.14
N VAL A 370 -13.33 -10.87 19.13
CA VAL A 370 -13.04 -12.30 18.91
C VAL A 370 -13.93 -12.80 17.77
N GLN A 371 -13.36 -13.13 16.64
CA GLN A 371 -14.07 -13.77 15.55
C GLN A 371 -14.51 -15.16 16.06
N ARG A 372 -15.82 -15.29 16.35
CA ARG A 372 -16.49 -16.58 16.55
C ARG A 372 -16.87 -17.17 15.20
#